data_1c0ebd2714983de86f9f54569404dddf
#
_entry.id   1c0ebd2714983de86f9f54569404dddf
#
_cell.length_a   1.000
_cell.length_b   1.000
_cell.length_c   1.000
_cell.angle_alpha   90.00
_cell.angle_beta   90.00
_cell.angle_gamma   90.00
#
_symmetry.space_group_name_H-M   'P 1'
#
loop_
_entity.id
_entity.type
_entity.pdbx_description
1 polymer ?
#
loop_
_entity_poly.entity_id
_entity_poly.type
_entity_poly.pdbx_seq_one_letter_code
_entity_poly.pdbx_strand_id
1 'polypeptide(L)'
;MRTIKGPGLFLGQFAGDVAPFDSWDSITKWAAEKGYLGVQVPTWAGQLIDLRKAAESKDYCDEFAGIARQNGVEVTELSTHLQGQLVAVHPAYDEAFDGFAAPEVRGNPKARQQWAVEQVKLALKASKNLGIKAHATFSGALAWPFAYPWPQRPAGLVETAFDELAKRWTPILDYADEQGVDVCYEIHPGEDLHDGVTFEMFLERVKNHSRANMLYDPSHYVLQCLDYLDNIDIYKDRIKMFHVKDAEFNPTGRQGVYGGYQSWVNRAGRFRSLGDGQVDFGAVFSKMAANDFDGWAVVEWECALKHPEDGALEGAEFVKAHIIRVTEKAFDDFASGGTDDAANRRMLGL
;
A
#
# COMPACT_ATOMS: atom_id res chain seq x y z
N MET A 1 -9.51 -12.86 15.93
CA MET A 1 -8.74 -13.17 14.69
C MET A 1 -9.68 -13.18 13.50
N ARG A 2 -9.23 -12.68 12.34
CA ARG A 2 -10.02 -12.64 11.10
C ARG A 2 -9.26 -13.31 9.97
N THR A 3 -10.00 -13.96 9.06
CA THR A 3 -9.42 -14.50 7.82
C THR A 3 -9.21 -13.35 6.84
N ILE A 4 -7.97 -13.19 6.38
CA ILE A 4 -7.58 -12.19 5.39
C ILE A 4 -8.24 -12.52 4.06
N LYS A 5 -8.75 -11.50 3.35
CA LYS A 5 -9.33 -11.67 2.01
C LYS A 5 -8.22 -11.79 0.97
N GLY A 6 -8.46 -12.51 -0.11
CA GLY A 6 -7.51 -12.62 -1.20
C GLY A 6 -7.52 -13.95 -1.91
N PRO A 7 -6.67 -14.08 -2.92
CA PRO A 7 -5.67 -13.09 -3.39
C PRO A 7 -6.28 -11.91 -4.16
N GLY A 8 -5.76 -10.71 -3.92
CA GLY A 8 -5.95 -9.54 -4.77
C GLY A 8 -4.73 -9.30 -5.66
N LEU A 9 -4.89 -8.54 -6.76
CA LEU A 9 -3.81 -8.13 -7.65
C LEU A 9 -3.85 -6.62 -7.87
N PHE A 10 -2.73 -5.93 -7.66
CA PHE A 10 -2.58 -4.55 -8.07
C PHE A 10 -2.33 -4.48 -9.59
N LEU A 11 -3.19 -3.78 -10.31
CA LEU A 11 -3.14 -3.73 -11.77
C LEU A 11 -2.14 -2.70 -12.31
N GLY A 12 -1.52 -1.90 -11.44
CA GLY A 12 -0.60 -0.82 -11.85
C GLY A 12 0.59 -1.29 -12.66
N GLN A 13 1.10 -2.49 -12.40
CA GLN A 13 2.23 -3.08 -13.12
C GLN A 13 1.84 -3.77 -14.44
N PHE A 14 0.52 -3.96 -14.68
CA PHE A 14 0.02 -4.70 -15.83
C PHE A 14 -0.73 -3.82 -16.82
N ALA A 15 -1.40 -2.76 -16.36
CA ALA A 15 -2.16 -1.84 -17.22
C ALA A 15 -1.31 -1.32 -18.39
N GLY A 16 -1.79 -1.48 -19.61
CA GLY A 16 -1.04 -1.16 -20.85
C GLY A 16 -1.98 -0.91 -22.02
N ASP A 17 -1.40 -0.77 -23.22
CA ASP A 17 -2.11 -0.40 -24.44
C ASP A 17 -2.47 -1.61 -25.33
N VAL A 18 -2.19 -2.83 -24.86
CA VAL A 18 -2.39 -4.08 -25.62
C VAL A 18 -3.18 -5.07 -24.78
N ALA A 19 -4.13 -5.76 -25.43
CA ALA A 19 -4.93 -6.80 -24.79
C ALA A 19 -4.04 -7.91 -24.17
N PRO A 20 -4.39 -8.41 -22.98
CA PRO A 20 -5.62 -8.15 -22.22
C PRO A 20 -5.55 -6.94 -21.27
N PHE A 21 -4.53 -6.11 -21.36
CA PHE A 21 -4.16 -5.07 -20.38
C PHE A 21 -4.71 -3.67 -20.73
N ASP A 22 -5.42 -3.55 -21.85
CA ASP A 22 -5.86 -2.29 -22.47
C ASP A 22 -7.30 -1.87 -22.13
N SER A 23 -8.05 -2.71 -21.41
CA SER A 23 -9.41 -2.40 -20.99
C SER A 23 -9.81 -3.03 -19.67
N TRP A 24 -10.80 -2.44 -19.01
CA TRP A 24 -11.32 -2.93 -17.76
C TRP A 24 -11.88 -4.35 -17.83
N ASP A 25 -12.66 -4.64 -18.86
CA ASP A 25 -13.25 -5.97 -19.05
C ASP A 25 -12.18 -7.04 -19.26
N SER A 26 -11.23 -6.81 -20.17
CA SER A 26 -10.21 -7.80 -20.51
C SER A 26 -9.22 -8.05 -19.36
N ILE A 27 -8.78 -7.01 -18.64
CA ILE A 27 -7.81 -7.17 -17.57
C ILE A 27 -8.41 -7.86 -16.33
N THR A 28 -9.68 -7.58 -16.01
CA THR A 28 -10.37 -8.24 -14.89
C THR A 28 -10.63 -9.71 -15.18
N LYS A 29 -10.97 -10.05 -16.42
CA LYS A 29 -11.09 -11.43 -16.87
C LYS A 29 -9.74 -12.16 -16.80
N TRP A 30 -8.67 -11.55 -17.30
CA TRP A 30 -7.32 -12.09 -17.21
C TRP A 30 -6.91 -12.32 -15.75
N ALA A 31 -7.17 -11.37 -14.83
CA ALA A 31 -6.85 -11.53 -13.42
C ALA A 31 -7.60 -12.71 -12.78
N ALA A 32 -8.89 -12.89 -13.09
CA ALA A 32 -9.67 -14.05 -12.66
C ALA A 32 -9.11 -15.38 -13.20
N GLU A 33 -8.73 -15.41 -14.47
CA GLU A 33 -8.10 -16.60 -15.10
C GLU A 33 -6.75 -16.96 -14.45
N LYS A 34 -6.02 -15.98 -13.89
CA LYS A 34 -4.81 -16.22 -13.10
C LYS A 34 -5.11 -16.64 -11.65
N GLY A 35 -6.38 -16.68 -11.24
CA GLY A 35 -6.81 -17.17 -9.94
C GLY A 35 -6.98 -16.10 -8.86
N TYR A 36 -6.96 -14.82 -9.22
CA TYR A 36 -7.24 -13.73 -8.31
C TYR A 36 -8.75 -13.60 -8.03
N LEU A 37 -9.09 -13.13 -6.82
CA LEU A 37 -10.46 -12.89 -6.37
C LEU A 37 -10.77 -11.39 -6.28
N GLY A 38 -9.75 -10.55 -6.35
CA GLY A 38 -9.89 -9.11 -6.29
C GLY A 38 -8.81 -8.39 -7.07
N VAL A 39 -9.07 -7.12 -7.39
CA VAL A 39 -8.12 -6.24 -8.10
C VAL A 39 -8.08 -4.86 -7.48
N GLN A 40 -6.87 -4.34 -7.26
CA GLN A 40 -6.63 -2.94 -6.88
C GLN A 40 -6.38 -2.13 -8.15
N VAL A 41 -7.08 -0.99 -8.27
CA VAL A 41 -7.17 -0.21 -9.51
C VAL A 41 -6.30 1.03 -9.47
N PRO A 42 -5.32 1.19 -10.39
CA PRO A 42 -4.54 2.42 -10.54
C PRO A 42 -5.39 3.51 -11.18
N THR A 43 -5.57 4.64 -10.49
CA THR A 43 -6.44 5.74 -10.96
C THR A 43 -5.83 6.57 -12.08
N TRP A 44 -4.52 6.39 -12.36
CA TRP A 44 -3.83 7.02 -13.50
C TRP A 44 -4.01 6.28 -14.82
N ALA A 45 -4.50 5.06 -14.77
CA ALA A 45 -4.74 4.23 -15.95
C ALA A 45 -6.13 4.55 -16.56
N GLY A 46 -6.19 5.59 -17.36
CA GLY A 46 -7.45 6.10 -17.96
C GLY A 46 -8.16 5.09 -18.86
N GLN A 47 -7.45 4.10 -19.40
CA GLN A 47 -8.03 2.98 -20.14
C GLN A 47 -8.80 1.99 -19.24
N LEU A 48 -8.51 1.97 -17.94
CA LEU A 48 -9.21 1.11 -16.98
C LEU A 48 -10.36 1.84 -16.29
N ILE A 49 -10.15 3.07 -15.83
CA ILE A 49 -11.14 3.83 -15.05
C ILE A 49 -11.18 5.30 -15.47
N ASP A 50 -12.39 5.83 -15.71
CA ASP A 50 -12.62 7.28 -15.80
C ASP A 50 -12.81 7.82 -14.36
N LEU A 51 -11.73 8.31 -13.76
CA LEU A 51 -11.73 8.74 -12.36
C LEU A 51 -12.75 9.85 -12.08
N ARG A 52 -12.94 10.80 -13.02
CA ARG A 52 -13.90 11.89 -12.84
C ARG A 52 -15.33 11.36 -12.84
N LYS A 53 -15.67 10.49 -13.79
CA LYS A 53 -17.00 9.85 -13.78
C LYS A 53 -17.21 8.99 -12.54
N ALA A 54 -16.19 8.26 -12.09
CA ALA A 54 -16.28 7.47 -10.86
C ALA A 54 -16.54 8.34 -9.62
N ALA A 55 -15.94 9.53 -9.55
CA ALA A 55 -16.22 10.47 -8.48
C ALA A 55 -17.62 11.11 -8.56
N GLU A 56 -18.14 11.34 -9.76
CA GLU A 56 -19.40 12.07 -9.99
C GLU A 56 -20.63 11.16 -10.07
N SER A 57 -20.48 9.89 -10.46
CA SER A 57 -21.58 8.96 -10.74
C SER A 57 -21.48 7.64 -9.99
N LYS A 58 -22.47 7.41 -9.12
CA LYS A 58 -22.65 6.11 -8.46
C LYS A 58 -23.01 5.01 -9.47
N ASP A 59 -23.83 5.33 -10.48
CA ASP A 59 -24.24 4.38 -11.50
C ASP A 59 -23.04 3.88 -12.31
N TYR A 60 -22.11 4.80 -12.68
CA TYR A 60 -20.84 4.41 -13.30
C TYR A 60 -20.04 3.44 -12.40
N CYS A 61 -19.96 3.73 -11.11
CA CYS A 61 -19.26 2.86 -10.15
C CYS A 61 -19.94 1.49 -10.02
N ASP A 62 -21.26 1.43 -10.05
CA ASP A 62 -22.03 0.19 -9.97
C ASP A 62 -21.83 -0.67 -11.23
N GLU A 63 -21.83 -0.06 -12.42
CA GLU A 63 -21.48 -0.70 -13.68
C GLU A 63 -20.03 -1.19 -13.69
N PHE A 64 -19.09 -0.34 -13.32
CA PHE A 64 -17.66 -0.66 -13.21
C PHE A 64 -17.39 -1.87 -12.33
N ALA A 65 -17.93 -1.86 -11.10
CA ALA A 65 -17.83 -2.98 -10.18
C ALA A 65 -18.65 -4.20 -10.65
N GLY A 66 -19.73 -3.97 -11.40
CA GLY A 66 -20.55 -5.01 -12.02
C GLY A 66 -19.77 -5.84 -13.02
N ILE A 67 -19.01 -5.19 -13.92
CA ILE A 67 -18.14 -5.86 -14.91
C ILE A 67 -17.11 -6.73 -14.20
N ALA A 68 -16.42 -6.20 -13.17
CA ALA A 68 -15.44 -6.97 -12.40
C ALA A 68 -16.06 -8.24 -11.79
N ARG A 69 -17.23 -8.10 -11.14
CA ARG A 69 -17.95 -9.25 -10.56
C ARG A 69 -18.41 -10.27 -11.60
N GLN A 70 -18.85 -9.84 -12.77
CA GLN A 70 -19.19 -10.74 -13.87
C GLN A 70 -17.99 -11.55 -14.36
N ASN A 71 -16.81 -10.95 -14.32
CA ASN A 71 -15.55 -11.60 -14.66
C ASN A 71 -14.95 -12.44 -13.50
N GLY A 72 -15.57 -12.42 -12.30
CA GLY A 72 -15.16 -13.24 -11.16
C GLY A 72 -14.20 -12.59 -10.18
N VAL A 73 -14.03 -11.25 -10.23
CA VAL A 73 -13.20 -10.49 -9.28
C VAL A 73 -13.98 -9.34 -8.63
N GLU A 74 -13.52 -8.89 -7.46
CA GLU A 74 -14.02 -7.69 -6.80
C GLU A 74 -13.02 -6.54 -6.95
N VAL A 75 -13.49 -5.29 -6.89
CA VAL A 75 -12.62 -4.13 -6.73
C VAL A 75 -12.22 -4.04 -5.26
N THR A 76 -10.93 -4.21 -4.97
CA THR A 76 -10.43 -4.20 -3.59
C THR A 76 -10.25 -2.77 -3.07
N GLU A 77 -9.43 -1.99 -3.76
CA GLU A 77 -9.13 -0.60 -3.45
C GLU A 77 -8.83 0.18 -4.76
N LEU A 78 -8.85 1.52 -4.65
CA LEU A 78 -8.22 2.40 -5.64
C LEU A 78 -6.85 2.86 -5.16
N SER A 79 -5.98 3.21 -6.10
CA SER A 79 -4.62 3.68 -5.82
C SER A 79 -4.31 4.98 -6.56
N THR A 80 -3.74 5.95 -5.83
CA THR A 80 -3.18 7.19 -6.38
C THR A 80 -1.68 7.32 -6.12
N HIS A 81 -0.90 6.24 -6.13
CA HIS A 81 0.54 6.32 -5.88
C HIS A 81 1.22 7.40 -6.73
N LEU A 82 0.99 7.38 -8.05
CA LEU A 82 1.64 8.34 -8.96
C LEU A 82 1.15 9.79 -8.79
N GLN A 83 -0.12 9.99 -8.42
CA GLN A 83 -0.64 11.34 -8.18
C GLN A 83 -0.31 11.82 -6.75
N GLY A 84 -0.40 10.93 -5.76
CA GLY A 84 -0.16 11.25 -4.35
C GLY A 84 1.26 11.76 -4.08
N GLN A 85 2.27 11.15 -4.71
CA GLN A 85 3.65 11.62 -4.60
C GLN A 85 3.84 13.07 -5.09
N LEU A 86 2.95 13.57 -5.95
CA LEU A 86 3.01 14.93 -6.48
C LEU A 86 2.38 15.98 -5.55
N VAL A 87 1.76 15.57 -4.44
CA VAL A 87 1.27 16.49 -3.39
C VAL A 87 2.45 17.25 -2.77
N ALA A 88 3.60 16.58 -2.65
CA ALA A 88 4.82 17.20 -2.15
C ALA A 88 6.02 16.73 -2.98
N VAL A 89 6.64 17.63 -3.73
CA VAL A 89 7.83 17.35 -4.53
C VAL A 89 8.93 18.35 -4.18
N HIS A 90 10.10 17.84 -3.83
CA HIS A 90 11.28 18.69 -3.63
C HIS A 90 11.75 19.26 -4.99
N PRO A 91 12.14 20.55 -5.08
CA PRO A 91 12.50 21.20 -6.36
C PRO A 91 13.60 20.49 -7.16
N ALA A 92 14.50 19.77 -6.49
CA ALA A 92 15.53 18.97 -7.18
C ALA A 92 14.98 17.82 -8.04
N TYR A 93 13.72 17.43 -7.81
CA TYR A 93 13.04 16.34 -8.51
C TYR A 93 11.90 16.80 -9.42
N ASP A 94 11.68 18.12 -9.55
CA ASP A 94 10.54 18.66 -10.32
C ASP A 94 10.47 18.10 -11.74
N GLU A 95 11.60 18.13 -12.47
CA GLU A 95 11.67 17.66 -13.84
C GLU A 95 11.41 16.15 -13.96
N ALA A 96 11.95 15.35 -13.04
CA ALA A 96 11.75 13.90 -13.04
C ALA A 96 10.30 13.53 -12.73
N PHE A 97 9.65 14.27 -11.83
CA PHE A 97 8.27 13.97 -11.41
C PHE A 97 7.20 14.53 -12.36
N ASP A 98 7.56 15.45 -13.26
CA ASP A 98 6.63 15.95 -14.29
C ASP A 98 6.10 14.81 -15.19
N GLY A 99 6.86 13.73 -15.36
CA GLY A 99 6.42 12.55 -16.11
C GLY A 99 5.16 11.88 -15.57
N PHE A 100 4.88 12.01 -14.27
CA PHE A 100 3.70 11.45 -13.61
C PHE A 100 2.48 12.37 -13.63
N ALA A 101 2.65 13.61 -14.08
CA ALA A 101 1.58 14.60 -14.12
C ALA A 101 0.89 14.65 -15.50
N ALA A 102 -0.36 15.13 -15.50
CA ALA A 102 -1.05 15.43 -16.73
C ALA A 102 -0.28 16.48 -17.58
N PRO A 103 -0.26 16.33 -18.90
CA PRO A 103 0.55 17.19 -19.78
C PRO A 103 0.38 18.70 -19.56
N GLU A 104 -0.85 19.14 -19.26
CA GLU A 104 -1.20 20.55 -19.09
C GLU A 104 -0.62 21.21 -17.82
N VAL A 105 -0.13 20.42 -16.86
CA VAL A 105 0.44 20.94 -15.61
C VAL A 105 1.96 20.72 -15.51
N ARG A 106 2.56 20.09 -16.49
CA ARG A 106 4.02 19.85 -16.54
C ARG A 106 4.78 21.17 -16.64
N GLY A 107 5.98 21.23 -16.03
CA GLY A 107 6.80 22.43 -15.96
C GLY A 107 6.26 23.52 -15.02
N ASN A 108 5.15 23.25 -14.32
CA ASN A 108 4.58 24.18 -13.34
C ASN A 108 4.32 23.47 -12.00
N PRO A 109 5.28 23.46 -11.06
CA PRO A 109 5.20 22.74 -9.79
C PRO A 109 3.95 23.06 -8.97
N LYS A 110 3.50 24.33 -8.99
CA LYS A 110 2.30 24.75 -8.26
C LYS A 110 1.02 24.18 -8.88
N ALA A 111 0.90 24.25 -10.21
CA ALA A 111 -0.25 23.68 -10.92
C ALA A 111 -0.27 22.15 -10.79
N ARG A 112 0.90 21.49 -10.88
CA ARG A 112 1.05 20.06 -10.67
C ARG A 112 0.59 19.63 -9.28
N GLN A 113 1.00 20.33 -8.23
CA GLN A 113 0.54 20.06 -6.86
C GLN A 113 -0.96 20.22 -6.71
N GLN A 114 -1.56 21.27 -7.26
CA GLN A 114 -3.00 21.50 -7.20
C GLN A 114 -3.77 20.40 -7.92
N TRP A 115 -3.29 20.00 -9.10
CA TRP A 115 -3.83 18.88 -9.85
C TRP A 115 -3.75 17.57 -9.05
N ALA A 116 -2.62 17.28 -8.42
CA ALA A 116 -2.42 16.08 -7.61
C ALA A 116 -3.43 16.02 -6.44
N VAL A 117 -3.61 17.12 -5.72
CA VAL A 117 -4.62 17.22 -4.64
C VAL A 117 -6.02 16.95 -5.17
N GLU A 118 -6.37 17.49 -6.35
CA GLU A 118 -7.66 17.23 -6.99
C GLU A 118 -7.82 15.74 -7.33
N GLN A 119 -6.80 15.11 -7.93
CA GLN A 119 -6.85 13.68 -8.28
C GLN A 119 -7.05 12.79 -7.06
N VAL A 120 -6.33 13.04 -5.96
CA VAL A 120 -6.50 12.27 -4.72
C VAL A 120 -7.92 12.46 -4.16
N LYS A 121 -8.45 13.68 -4.16
CA LYS A 121 -9.83 13.92 -3.70
C LYS A 121 -10.88 13.26 -4.59
N LEU A 122 -10.71 13.28 -5.92
CA LEU A 122 -11.57 12.53 -6.84
C LEU A 122 -11.53 11.03 -6.53
N ALA A 123 -10.34 10.47 -6.28
CA ALA A 123 -10.19 9.06 -5.97
C ALA A 123 -10.84 8.67 -4.63
N LEU A 124 -10.75 9.51 -3.60
CA LEU A 124 -11.44 9.31 -2.33
C LEU A 124 -12.98 9.31 -2.52
N LYS A 125 -13.50 10.22 -3.34
CA LYS A 125 -14.92 10.25 -3.67
C LYS A 125 -15.36 9.02 -4.48
N ALA A 126 -14.55 8.60 -5.46
CA ALA A 126 -14.78 7.38 -6.22
C ALA A 126 -14.74 6.13 -5.33
N SER A 127 -13.78 6.05 -4.38
CA SER A 127 -13.74 4.97 -3.39
C SER A 127 -15.03 4.87 -2.58
N LYS A 128 -15.56 6.00 -2.09
CA LYS A 128 -16.86 6.05 -1.43
C LYS A 128 -17.99 5.52 -2.33
N ASN A 129 -18.05 5.98 -3.59
CA ASN A 129 -19.06 5.57 -4.55
C ASN A 129 -18.98 4.07 -4.86
N LEU A 130 -17.78 3.48 -4.86
CA LEU A 130 -17.55 2.04 -5.00
C LEU A 130 -17.83 1.25 -3.71
N GLY A 131 -18.04 1.92 -2.56
CA GLY A 131 -18.22 1.27 -1.27
C GLY A 131 -16.92 0.79 -0.63
N ILE A 132 -15.77 1.31 -1.09
CA ILE A 132 -14.42 0.98 -0.61
C ILE A 132 -14.07 1.91 0.56
N LYS A 133 -13.39 1.34 1.58
CA LYS A 133 -13.07 2.06 2.82
C LYS A 133 -11.61 2.49 2.96
N ALA A 134 -10.73 1.99 2.14
CA ALA A 134 -9.30 2.28 2.17
C ALA A 134 -8.80 2.66 0.76
N HIS A 135 -7.83 3.56 0.69
CA HIS A 135 -7.27 4.11 -0.54
C HIS A 135 -5.75 4.21 -0.44
N ALA A 136 -5.05 3.60 -1.38
CA ALA A 136 -3.59 3.56 -1.41
C ALA A 136 -2.98 4.83 -2.03
N THR A 137 -1.88 5.33 -1.44
CA THR A 137 -1.16 6.48 -1.98
C THR A 137 0.28 6.57 -1.47
N PHE A 138 1.10 7.35 -2.15
CA PHE A 138 2.36 7.87 -1.62
C PHE A 138 2.16 9.24 -0.95
N SER A 139 3.11 9.63 -0.08
CA SER A 139 3.06 10.89 0.64
C SER A 139 3.59 12.09 -0.15
N GLY A 140 4.49 11.83 -1.09
CA GLY A 140 5.42 12.83 -1.61
C GLY A 140 6.58 13.08 -0.66
N ALA A 141 7.56 13.84 -1.12
CA ALA A 141 8.79 14.08 -0.37
C ALA A 141 9.32 15.50 -0.52
N LEU A 142 9.60 16.13 0.61
CA LEU A 142 10.35 17.39 0.72
C LEU A 142 11.69 17.19 1.43
N ALA A 143 11.74 16.29 2.43
CA ALA A 143 12.91 16.01 3.24
C ALA A 143 13.78 14.87 2.72
N TRP A 144 13.24 13.96 1.90
CA TRP A 144 13.98 12.79 1.40
C TRP A 144 15.35 13.09 0.80
N PRO A 145 15.59 14.17 0.02
CA PRO A 145 16.93 14.50 -0.49
C PRO A 145 17.97 14.73 0.60
N PHE A 146 17.52 14.94 1.83
CA PHE A 146 18.35 15.17 3.01
C PHE A 146 18.34 13.97 3.99
N ALA A 147 17.87 12.79 3.56
CA ALA A 147 17.82 11.60 4.41
C ALA A 147 19.20 11.23 4.96
N TYR A 148 20.24 11.30 4.14
CA TYR A 148 21.61 11.14 4.61
C TYR A 148 22.09 12.42 5.32
N PRO A 149 22.65 12.35 6.56
CA PRO A 149 22.94 13.53 7.39
C PRO A 149 24.22 14.30 6.99
N TRP A 150 24.75 14.06 5.83
CA TRP A 150 25.92 14.76 5.30
C TRP A 150 25.71 15.16 3.83
N PRO A 151 26.04 16.40 3.40
CA PRO A 151 26.49 17.52 4.23
C PRO A 151 25.46 17.90 5.30
N GLN A 152 25.92 18.57 6.38
CA GLN A 152 25.06 18.92 7.52
C GLN A 152 23.82 19.69 7.07
N ARG A 153 22.67 19.21 7.51
CA ARG A 153 21.38 19.90 7.31
C ARG A 153 21.29 21.13 8.21
N PRO A 154 20.71 22.23 7.75
CA PRO A 154 20.31 23.30 8.65
C PRO A 154 19.40 22.78 9.77
N ALA A 155 19.56 23.32 10.97
CA ALA A 155 18.66 22.98 12.08
C ALA A 155 17.20 23.35 11.74
N GLY A 156 16.27 22.45 12.04
CA GLY A 156 14.83 22.65 11.77
C GLY A 156 14.41 22.37 10.33
N LEU A 157 15.31 21.97 9.41
CA LEU A 157 14.96 21.74 8.01
C LEU A 157 13.97 20.58 7.84
N VAL A 158 14.18 19.46 8.52
CA VAL A 158 13.30 18.28 8.45
C VAL A 158 11.95 18.60 9.08
N GLU A 159 11.94 19.25 10.23
CA GLU A 159 10.73 19.70 10.93
C GLU A 159 9.90 20.62 10.03
N THR A 160 10.54 21.60 9.37
CA THR A 160 9.86 22.49 8.41
C THR A 160 9.26 21.75 7.23
N ALA A 161 9.98 20.73 6.70
CA ALA A 161 9.48 19.90 5.61
C ALA A 161 8.23 19.11 6.03
N PHE A 162 8.26 18.49 7.21
CA PHE A 162 7.11 17.73 7.73
C PHE A 162 5.94 18.64 8.13
N ASP A 163 6.18 19.85 8.60
CA ASP A 163 5.13 20.85 8.84
C ASP A 163 4.42 21.24 7.52
N GLU A 164 5.18 21.44 6.44
CA GLU A 164 4.61 21.72 5.13
C GLU A 164 3.90 20.49 4.54
N LEU A 165 4.45 19.28 4.71
CA LEU A 165 3.82 18.03 4.29
C LEU A 165 2.45 17.86 4.97
N ALA A 166 2.40 18.02 6.30
CA ALA A 166 1.17 17.94 7.07
C ALA A 166 0.16 19.02 6.66
N LYS A 167 0.61 20.24 6.42
CA LYS A 167 -0.24 21.33 5.92
C LYS A 167 -0.89 21.00 4.56
N ARG A 168 -0.18 20.30 3.68
CA ARG A 168 -0.72 19.87 2.37
C ARG A 168 -1.71 18.72 2.50
N TRP A 169 -1.41 17.75 3.37
CA TRP A 169 -2.25 16.57 3.54
C TRP A 169 -3.46 16.77 4.46
N THR A 170 -3.43 17.65 5.45
CA THR A 170 -4.57 17.85 6.37
C THR A 170 -5.89 18.12 5.63
N PRO A 171 -5.97 19.01 4.62
CA PRO A 171 -7.23 19.24 3.90
C PRO A 171 -7.68 18.04 3.03
N ILE A 172 -6.77 17.12 2.71
CA ILE A 172 -7.10 15.87 2.02
C ILE A 172 -7.63 14.85 3.02
N LEU A 173 -7.01 14.76 4.20
CA LEU A 173 -7.45 13.88 5.29
C LEU A 173 -8.83 14.28 5.83
N ASP A 174 -9.08 15.59 6.01
CA ASP A 174 -10.40 16.11 6.38
C ASP A 174 -11.46 15.71 5.34
N TYR A 175 -11.14 15.85 4.05
CA TYR A 175 -12.02 15.40 2.97
C TYR A 175 -12.21 13.88 2.96
N ALA A 176 -11.16 13.11 3.23
CA ALA A 176 -11.23 11.65 3.36
C ALA A 176 -12.19 11.23 4.50
N ASP A 177 -12.18 11.98 5.59
CA ASP A 177 -13.12 11.75 6.71
C ASP A 177 -14.57 12.02 6.31
N GLU A 178 -14.85 13.10 5.57
CA GLU A 178 -16.17 13.37 4.99
C GLU A 178 -16.63 12.24 4.04
N GLN A 179 -15.71 11.59 3.34
CA GLN A 179 -16.02 10.46 2.47
C GLN A 179 -16.10 9.13 3.21
N GLY A 180 -15.57 9.02 4.44
CA GLY A 180 -15.49 7.79 5.21
C GLY A 180 -14.47 6.80 4.67
N VAL A 181 -13.37 7.30 4.07
CA VAL A 181 -12.31 6.52 3.42
C VAL A 181 -10.99 6.77 4.12
N ASP A 182 -10.26 5.71 4.47
CA ASP A 182 -8.92 5.78 5.02
C ASP A 182 -7.89 6.07 3.93
N VAL A 183 -6.97 7.00 4.19
CA VAL A 183 -5.80 7.26 3.34
C VAL A 183 -4.66 6.40 3.85
N CYS A 184 -4.23 5.45 3.04
CA CYS A 184 -3.21 4.48 3.40
C CYS A 184 -1.91 4.80 2.67
N TYR A 185 -0.98 5.40 3.40
CA TYR A 185 0.35 5.72 2.87
C TYR A 185 1.19 4.46 2.82
N GLU A 186 1.74 4.17 1.65
CA GLU A 186 2.79 3.17 1.54
C GLU A 186 4.10 3.73 2.11
N ILE A 187 4.69 3.00 3.04
CA ILE A 187 5.97 3.37 3.65
C ILE A 187 7.08 2.97 2.69
N HIS A 188 7.64 3.95 1.98
CA HIS A 188 8.42 3.70 0.77
C HIS A 188 9.70 4.56 0.71
N PRO A 189 10.89 3.98 0.42
CA PRO A 189 12.10 4.75 0.14
C PRO A 189 11.90 5.70 -1.04
N GLY A 190 12.28 6.96 -0.89
CA GLY A 190 12.01 8.00 -1.88
C GLY A 190 10.90 8.96 -1.45
N GLU A 191 10.05 8.52 -0.54
CA GLU A 191 9.00 9.30 0.09
C GLU A 191 9.46 9.89 1.43
N ASP A 192 8.78 10.93 1.93
CA ASP A 192 9.05 11.41 3.30
C ASP A 192 8.61 10.39 4.34
N LEU A 193 7.54 9.62 4.07
CA LEU A 193 7.12 8.51 4.91
C LEU A 193 7.81 7.21 4.46
N HIS A 194 9.02 6.95 4.95
CA HIS A 194 9.83 5.81 4.52
C HIS A 194 10.17 4.80 5.63
N ASP A 195 9.85 5.14 6.88
CA ASP A 195 10.00 4.26 8.04
C ASP A 195 8.99 4.62 9.14
N GLY A 196 9.02 3.88 10.26
CA GLY A 196 8.12 4.12 11.39
C GLY A 196 8.31 5.51 12.01
N VAL A 197 9.55 5.96 12.17
CA VAL A 197 9.86 7.27 12.78
C VAL A 197 9.29 8.41 11.95
N THR A 198 9.45 8.36 10.65
CA THR A 198 8.93 9.39 9.74
C THR A 198 7.40 9.36 9.66
N PHE A 199 6.79 8.18 9.73
CA PHE A 199 5.33 8.05 9.84
C PHE A 199 4.80 8.68 11.15
N GLU A 200 5.46 8.43 12.29
CA GLU A 200 5.11 9.04 13.57
C GLU A 200 5.28 10.57 13.58
N MET A 201 6.36 11.08 12.97
CA MET A 201 6.57 12.53 12.78
C MET A 201 5.43 13.17 12.00
N PHE A 202 4.91 12.50 10.99
CA PHE A 202 3.76 12.96 10.22
C PHE A 202 2.47 12.88 11.05
N LEU A 203 2.20 11.75 11.71
CA LEU A 203 1.02 11.56 12.54
C LEU A 203 0.90 12.63 13.63
N GLU A 204 2.01 12.97 14.29
CA GLU A 204 2.04 14.05 15.29
C GLU A 204 1.54 15.37 14.68
N ARG A 205 2.04 15.74 13.50
CA ARG A 205 1.73 17.01 12.83
C ARG A 205 0.31 17.09 12.28
N VAL A 206 -0.24 15.97 11.84
CA VAL A 206 -1.67 15.90 11.49
C VAL A 206 -2.56 15.57 12.69
N LYS A 207 -2.03 15.72 13.93
CA LYS A 207 -2.75 15.53 15.19
C LYS A 207 -3.37 14.14 15.32
N ASN A 208 -2.64 13.13 14.90
CA ASN A 208 -3.09 11.73 14.86
C ASN A 208 -4.43 11.54 14.12
N HIS A 209 -4.61 12.26 13.01
CA HIS A 209 -5.83 12.19 12.21
C HIS A 209 -6.25 10.74 11.94
N SER A 210 -7.52 10.42 12.20
CA SER A 210 -8.03 9.03 12.13
C SER A 210 -7.93 8.41 10.72
N ARG A 211 -7.91 9.25 9.67
CA ARG A 211 -7.80 8.82 8.27
C ARG A 211 -6.36 8.72 7.78
N ALA A 212 -5.36 9.09 8.56
CA ALA A 212 -3.96 8.89 8.24
C ALA A 212 -3.54 7.48 8.67
N ASN A 213 -3.52 6.55 7.73
CA ASN A 213 -3.29 5.13 7.96
C ASN A 213 -2.15 4.59 7.07
N MET A 214 -1.84 3.31 7.18
CA MET A 214 -0.71 2.68 6.54
C MET A 214 -1.17 1.61 5.54
N LEU A 215 -0.55 1.63 4.36
CA LEU A 215 -0.41 0.47 3.50
C LEU A 215 0.89 -0.21 3.89
N TYR A 216 0.80 -1.45 4.37
CA TYR A 216 1.96 -2.24 4.76
C TYR A 216 2.49 -3.04 3.57
N ASP A 217 3.75 -2.83 3.23
CA ASP A 217 4.50 -3.59 2.24
C ASP A 217 5.86 -4.03 2.83
N PRO A 218 6.05 -5.32 3.12
CA PRO A 218 7.28 -5.81 3.76
C PRO A 218 8.53 -5.67 2.88
N SER A 219 8.39 -5.59 1.58
CA SER A 219 9.53 -5.54 0.65
C SER A 219 10.39 -4.30 0.86
N HIS A 220 9.76 -3.15 1.11
CA HIS A 220 10.46 -1.89 1.35
C HIS A 220 11.23 -1.89 2.66
N TYR A 221 10.77 -2.65 3.65
CA TYR A 221 11.49 -2.83 4.93
C TYR A 221 12.72 -3.72 4.74
N VAL A 222 12.60 -4.81 3.95
CA VAL A 222 13.75 -5.66 3.60
C VAL A 222 14.84 -4.83 2.92
N LEU A 223 14.48 -3.98 1.94
CA LEU A 223 15.43 -3.13 1.23
C LEU A 223 16.12 -2.09 2.13
N GLN A 224 15.51 -1.74 3.25
CA GLN A 224 16.02 -0.78 4.24
C GLN A 224 16.65 -1.46 5.47
N CYS A 225 16.67 -2.79 5.54
CA CYS A 225 17.11 -3.56 6.71
C CYS A 225 16.30 -3.26 7.98
N LEU A 226 15.01 -2.96 7.85
CA LEU A 226 14.09 -2.77 8.96
C LEU A 226 13.40 -4.07 9.35
N ASP A 227 12.97 -4.17 10.62
CA ASP A 227 12.17 -5.31 11.09
C ASP A 227 10.71 -5.14 10.65
N TYR A 228 10.36 -5.81 9.55
CA TYR A 228 9.01 -5.77 8.99
C TYR A 228 7.98 -6.50 9.85
N LEU A 229 8.38 -7.47 10.67
CA LEU A 229 7.46 -8.19 11.56
C LEU A 229 7.11 -7.37 12.79
N ASP A 230 8.07 -6.67 13.39
CA ASP A 230 7.84 -5.79 14.53
C ASP A 230 6.96 -4.59 14.13
N ASN A 231 7.11 -4.10 12.89
CA ASN A 231 6.26 -3.03 12.35
C ASN A 231 4.76 -3.37 12.39
N ILE A 232 4.38 -4.62 12.13
CA ILE A 232 2.96 -5.05 12.19
C ILE A 232 2.42 -4.88 13.61
N ASP A 233 3.17 -5.29 14.63
CA ASP A 233 2.73 -5.22 16.01
C ASP A 233 2.64 -3.76 16.50
N ILE A 234 3.59 -2.91 16.11
CA ILE A 234 3.62 -1.49 16.48
C ILE A 234 2.43 -0.73 15.83
N TYR A 235 2.19 -0.96 14.54
CA TYR A 235 1.22 -0.15 13.76
C TYR A 235 -0.07 -0.88 13.40
N LYS A 236 -0.40 -2.00 14.04
CA LYS A 236 -1.61 -2.80 13.79
C LYS A 236 -2.90 -2.00 13.68
N ASP A 237 -3.07 -0.96 14.49
CA ASP A 237 -4.26 -0.11 14.49
C ASP A 237 -4.30 0.85 13.29
N ARG A 238 -3.15 1.07 12.63
CA ARG A 238 -2.98 1.94 11.46
C ARG A 238 -2.87 1.17 10.14
N ILE A 239 -2.53 -0.10 10.16
CA ILE A 239 -2.45 -0.92 8.95
C ILE A 239 -3.88 -1.22 8.48
N LYS A 240 -4.27 -0.63 7.34
CA LYS A 240 -5.59 -0.84 6.72
C LYS A 240 -5.50 -1.50 5.35
N MET A 241 -4.31 -1.53 4.76
CA MET A 241 -4.03 -2.17 3.49
C MET A 241 -2.74 -2.99 3.59
N PHE A 242 -2.65 -4.04 2.76
CA PHE A 242 -1.51 -4.95 2.74
C PHE A 242 -1.14 -5.30 1.31
N HIS A 243 0.06 -4.92 0.89
CA HIS A 243 0.71 -5.40 -0.32
C HIS A 243 1.56 -6.63 -0.02
N VAL A 244 1.30 -7.69 -0.75
CA VAL A 244 2.11 -8.91 -0.74
C VAL A 244 3.14 -8.75 -1.84
N LYS A 245 4.34 -8.31 -1.45
CA LYS A 245 5.46 -8.02 -2.35
C LYS A 245 6.75 -8.51 -1.73
N ASP A 246 7.56 -9.21 -2.49
CA ASP A 246 8.79 -9.84 -2.02
C ASP A 246 10.03 -9.07 -2.46
N ALA A 247 11.07 -9.16 -1.68
CA ALA A 247 12.36 -8.56 -1.95
C ALA A 247 13.49 -9.42 -1.38
N GLU A 248 14.67 -9.24 -1.93
CA GLU A 248 15.91 -9.78 -1.37
C GLU A 248 16.92 -8.65 -1.10
N PHE A 249 17.72 -8.81 -0.07
CA PHE A 249 18.84 -7.92 0.23
C PHE A 249 20.09 -8.75 0.49
N ASN A 250 21.01 -8.76 -0.48
CA ASN A 250 22.24 -9.53 -0.46
C ASN A 250 23.46 -8.60 -0.50
N PRO A 251 23.81 -7.93 0.62
CA PRO A 251 24.93 -6.99 0.67
C PRO A 251 26.26 -7.70 0.46
N THR A 252 27.21 -7.00 -0.14
CA THR A 252 28.57 -7.49 -0.38
C THR A 252 29.57 -6.44 0.09
N GLY A 253 30.88 -6.74 0.01
CA GLY A 253 31.91 -5.73 0.25
C GLY A 253 31.92 -4.58 -0.77
N ARG A 254 31.10 -4.64 -1.81
CA ARG A 254 30.98 -3.63 -2.88
C ARG A 254 29.68 -2.83 -2.84
N GLN A 255 28.60 -3.38 -2.28
CA GLN A 255 27.26 -2.79 -2.33
C GLN A 255 26.49 -3.06 -1.02
N GLY A 256 25.73 -2.07 -0.61
CA GLY A 256 24.82 -2.12 0.54
C GLY A 256 23.49 -1.45 0.21
N VAL A 257 22.86 -0.85 1.22
CA VAL A 257 21.52 -0.24 1.14
C VAL A 257 21.40 0.80 0.01
N TYR A 258 22.42 1.60 -0.24
CA TYR A 258 22.37 2.62 -1.29
C TYR A 258 22.47 2.07 -2.72
N GLY A 259 22.86 0.82 -2.90
CA GLY A 259 22.89 0.14 -4.19
C GLY A 259 23.91 0.62 -5.21
N GLY A 260 24.75 1.64 -4.89
CA GLY A 260 25.85 2.12 -5.75
C GLY A 260 25.40 2.59 -7.14
N TYR A 261 24.21 3.17 -7.28
CA TYR A 261 23.59 3.60 -8.55
C TYR A 261 23.45 2.49 -9.60
N GLN A 262 23.39 1.22 -9.14
CA GLN A 262 23.21 0.08 -10.05
C GLN A 262 21.73 -0.03 -10.51
N SER A 263 21.53 -0.68 -11.65
CA SER A 263 20.19 -1.08 -12.10
C SER A 263 19.55 -2.09 -11.13
N TRP A 264 18.25 -2.22 -11.15
CA TRP A 264 17.51 -3.16 -10.28
C TRP A 264 18.05 -4.60 -10.34
N VAL A 265 18.46 -5.07 -11.53
CA VAL A 265 19.03 -6.40 -11.70
C VAL A 265 20.36 -6.59 -10.94
N ASN A 266 21.13 -5.52 -10.79
CA ASN A 266 22.51 -5.58 -10.24
C ASN A 266 22.62 -5.05 -8.81
N ARG A 267 21.53 -4.57 -8.21
CA ARG A 267 21.53 -4.06 -6.83
C ARG A 267 21.64 -5.19 -5.81
N ALA A 268 22.24 -4.90 -4.65
CA ALA A 268 22.20 -5.77 -3.49
C ALA A 268 20.75 -5.98 -2.97
N GLY A 269 19.97 -4.91 -2.94
CA GLY A 269 18.56 -4.93 -2.59
C GLY A 269 17.70 -4.77 -3.85
N ARG A 270 16.81 -5.73 -4.11
CA ARG A 270 15.91 -5.73 -5.28
C ARG A 270 14.62 -6.49 -5.02
N PHE A 271 13.58 -6.13 -5.78
CA PHE A 271 12.31 -6.83 -5.73
C PHE A 271 12.36 -8.18 -6.42
N ARG A 272 11.59 -9.12 -5.89
CA ARG A 272 11.51 -10.49 -6.38
C ARG A 272 10.04 -10.93 -6.48
N SER A 273 9.76 -11.87 -7.38
CA SER A 273 8.49 -12.59 -7.36
C SER A 273 8.29 -13.28 -6.02
N LEU A 274 7.03 -13.46 -5.62
CA LEU A 274 6.67 -14.05 -4.33
C LEU A 274 7.29 -15.43 -4.14
N GLY A 275 7.99 -15.60 -3.03
CA GLY A 275 8.71 -16.83 -2.67
C GLY A 275 10.14 -16.92 -3.22
N ASP A 276 10.55 -16.02 -4.11
CA ASP A 276 11.93 -15.93 -4.62
C ASP A 276 12.79 -14.96 -3.80
N GLY A 277 12.19 -14.20 -2.86
CA GLY A 277 12.84 -13.23 -2.01
C GLY A 277 13.14 -13.74 -0.60
N GLN A 278 13.13 -12.84 0.38
CA GLN A 278 13.54 -13.11 1.76
C GLN A 278 12.45 -12.78 2.79
N VAL A 279 11.25 -12.36 2.36
CA VAL A 279 10.16 -12.08 3.28
C VAL A 279 9.57 -13.38 3.84
N ASP A 280 9.51 -13.51 5.16
CA ASP A 280 8.80 -14.61 5.82
C ASP A 280 7.27 -14.34 5.82
N PHE A 281 6.62 -14.68 4.71
CA PHE A 281 5.17 -14.51 4.57
C PHE A 281 4.37 -15.39 5.52
N GLY A 282 4.90 -16.54 5.95
CA GLY A 282 4.27 -17.36 6.99
C GLY A 282 4.11 -16.58 8.31
N ALA A 283 5.16 -15.89 8.73
CA ALA A 283 5.13 -15.02 9.91
C ALA A 283 4.26 -13.75 9.67
N VAL A 284 4.37 -13.11 8.50
CA VAL A 284 3.55 -11.92 8.16
C VAL A 284 2.06 -12.24 8.22
N PHE A 285 1.58 -13.27 7.53
CA PHE A 285 0.17 -13.66 7.53
C PHE A 285 -0.32 -14.07 8.91
N SER A 286 0.53 -14.74 9.71
CA SER A 286 0.22 -15.12 11.08
C SER A 286 0.00 -13.89 11.97
N LYS A 287 0.89 -12.88 11.90
CA LYS A 287 0.76 -11.64 12.66
C LYS A 287 -0.44 -10.80 12.21
N MET A 288 -0.67 -10.68 10.90
CA MET A 288 -1.82 -9.97 10.35
C MET A 288 -3.15 -10.60 10.83
N ALA A 289 -3.27 -11.93 10.78
CA ALA A 289 -4.45 -12.63 11.27
C ALA A 289 -4.63 -12.48 12.78
N ALA A 290 -3.54 -12.58 13.57
CA ALA A 290 -3.56 -12.41 15.02
C ALA A 290 -3.94 -10.99 15.45
N ASN A 291 -3.60 -9.98 14.66
CA ASN A 291 -3.91 -8.57 14.88
C ASN A 291 -5.24 -8.12 14.21
N ASP A 292 -6.10 -9.06 13.83
CA ASP A 292 -7.45 -8.79 13.29
C ASP A 292 -7.49 -7.96 12.00
N PHE A 293 -6.45 -8.01 11.17
CA PHE A 293 -6.48 -7.39 9.86
C PHE A 293 -7.61 -7.99 9.01
N ASP A 294 -8.52 -7.16 8.49
CA ASP A 294 -9.72 -7.60 7.75
C ASP A 294 -9.75 -7.12 6.28
N GLY A 295 -8.61 -6.65 5.79
CA GLY A 295 -8.42 -6.19 4.41
C GLY A 295 -8.09 -7.33 3.44
N TRP A 296 -7.60 -6.92 2.26
CA TRP A 296 -7.14 -7.80 1.20
C TRP A 296 -5.64 -8.02 1.26
N ALA A 297 -5.19 -9.24 0.96
CA ALA A 297 -3.82 -9.53 0.61
C ALA A 297 -3.66 -9.29 -0.90
N VAL A 298 -3.14 -8.13 -1.25
CA VAL A 298 -3.01 -7.66 -2.64
C VAL A 298 -1.58 -7.90 -3.11
N VAL A 299 -1.41 -8.71 -4.15
CA VAL A 299 -0.11 -8.89 -4.80
C VAL A 299 0.23 -7.60 -5.55
N GLU A 300 1.31 -6.96 -5.14
CA GLU A 300 2.01 -5.95 -5.95
C GLU A 300 3.22 -6.63 -6.58
N TRP A 301 3.05 -7.04 -7.84
CA TRP A 301 4.12 -7.75 -8.51
C TRP A 301 5.17 -6.78 -9.05
N GLU A 302 6.37 -6.89 -8.52
CA GLU A 302 7.59 -6.28 -9.08
C GLU A 302 8.72 -7.30 -8.97
N CYS A 303 9.39 -7.58 -10.07
CA CYS A 303 10.53 -8.47 -10.06
C CYS A 303 11.59 -8.02 -11.06
N ALA A 304 12.84 -7.98 -10.61
CA ALA A 304 13.96 -7.61 -11.46
C ALA A 304 14.30 -8.67 -12.53
N LEU A 305 13.78 -9.88 -12.42
CA LEU A 305 14.23 -11.05 -13.21
C LEU A 305 13.12 -11.81 -13.92
N LYS A 306 11.98 -12.06 -13.27
CA LYS A 306 10.91 -12.94 -13.76
C LYS A 306 9.96 -12.22 -14.71
N HIS A 307 9.38 -12.94 -15.64
CA HIS A 307 8.33 -12.41 -16.53
C HIS A 307 7.06 -12.07 -15.72
N PRO A 308 6.37 -10.94 -15.98
CA PRO A 308 5.23 -10.49 -15.19
C PRO A 308 4.06 -11.48 -15.17
N GLU A 309 3.75 -12.14 -16.29
CA GLU A 309 2.63 -13.09 -16.34
C GLU A 309 2.90 -14.38 -15.56
N ASP A 310 4.16 -14.85 -15.53
CA ASP A 310 4.56 -15.99 -14.71
C ASP A 310 4.45 -15.61 -13.21
N GLY A 311 4.95 -14.43 -12.86
CA GLY A 311 4.86 -13.93 -11.49
C GLY A 311 3.43 -13.67 -11.02
N ALA A 312 2.54 -13.20 -11.90
CA ALA A 312 1.13 -13.04 -11.60
C ALA A 312 0.44 -14.39 -11.31
N LEU A 313 0.72 -15.41 -12.14
CA LEU A 313 0.15 -16.75 -11.95
C LEU A 313 0.62 -17.38 -10.64
N GLU A 314 1.93 -17.37 -10.38
CA GLU A 314 2.53 -17.91 -9.16
C GLU A 314 2.06 -17.15 -7.92
N GLY A 315 1.91 -15.82 -8.00
CA GLY A 315 1.50 -14.96 -6.90
C GLY A 315 0.11 -15.29 -6.36
N ALA A 316 -0.84 -15.62 -7.22
CA ALA A 316 -2.18 -16.00 -6.79
C ALA A 316 -2.17 -17.27 -5.93
N GLU A 317 -1.46 -18.30 -6.38
CA GLU A 317 -1.34 -19.57 -5.64
C GLU A 317 -0.52 -19.39 -4.35
N PHE A 318 0.54 -18.57 -4.39
CA PHE A 318 1.34 -18.24 -3.22
C PHE A 318 0.49 -17.62 -2.11
N VAL A 319 -0.30 -16.60 -2.43
CA VAL A 319 -1.16 -15.93 -1.44
C VAL A 319 -2.22 -16.89 -0.89
N LYS A 320 -2.87 -17.68 -1.73
CA LYS A 320 -3.83 -18.71 -1.29
C LYS A 320 -3.24 -19.69 -0.29
N ALA A 321 -1.97 -20.10 -0.51
CA ALA A 321 -1.27 -21.03 0.38
C ALA A 321 -0.91 -20.40 1.74
N HIS A 322 -0.79 -19.06 1.82
CA HIS A 322 -0.42 -18.35 3.04
C HIS A 322 -1.63 -17.82 3.83
N ILE A 323 -2.80 -17.65 3.21
CA ILE A 323 -4.00 -17.21 3.92
C ILE A 323 -4.39 -18.23 5.00
N ILE A 324 -4.39 -17.77 6.25
CA ILE A 324 -4.78 -18.58 7.41
C ILE A 324 -6.30 -18.52 7.56
N ARG A 325 -6.92 -19.66 7.45
CA ARG A 325 -8.32 -19.84 7.81
C ARG A 325 -8.43 -19.90 9.33
N VAL A 326 -8.76 -18.79 9.97
CA VAL A 326 -8.82 -18.71 11.43
C VAL A 326 -9.90 -19.60 11.99
N THR A 327 -9.65 -20.14 13.20
CA THR A 327 -10.61 -20.97 13.95
C THR A 327 -11.17 -20.19 15.13
N GLU A 328 -12.45 -20.44 15.44
CA GLU A 328 -13.09 -19.95 16.68
C GLU A 328 -12.78 -20.86 17.87
N LYS A 329 -12.29 -22.08 17.61
CA LYS A 329 -12.07 -23.11 18.61
C LYS A 329 -10.59 -23.35 18.84
N ALA A 330 -10.11 -23.08 20.08
CA ALA A 330 -8.76 -23.40 20.46
C ALA A 330 -8.57 -24.93 20.59
N PHE A 331 -7.32 -25.43 20.41
CA PHE A 331 -7.05 -26.86 20.47
C PHE A 331 -7.23 -27.46 21.87
N ASP A 332 -7.15 -26.62 22.91
CA ASP A 332 -7.28 -26.97 24.32
C ASP A 332 -8.66 -26.67 24.92
N ASP A 333 -9.67 -26.46 24.08
CA ASP A 333 -11.08 -26.22 24.52
C ASP A 333 -11.66 -27.35 25.38
N PHE A 334 -11.08 -28.54 25.33
CA PHE A 334 -11.42 -29.65 26.24
C PHE A 334 -11.10 -29.34 27.72
N ALA A 335 -10.24 -28.35 27.98
CA ALA A 335 -9.88 -27.87 29.31
C ALA A 335 -10.70 -26.65 29.77
N SER A 336 -11.53 -26.07 28.88
CA SER A 336 -12.32 -24.89 29.18
C SER A 336 -13.47 -25.25 30.14
N GLY A 337 -13.23 -25.19 31.42
CA GLY A 337 -14.29 -25.03 32.43
C GLY A 337 -14.76 -23.58 32.39
N GLY A 338 -16.06 -23.33 32.53
CA GLY A 338 -16.59 -21.98 32.68
C GLY A 338 -15.94 -21.22 33.84
N THR A 339 -16.07 -19.91 33.90
CA THR A 339 -15.57 -19.08 34.99
C THR A 339 -16.28 -19.47 36.31
N ASP A 340 -15.55 -20.13 37.20
CA ASP A 340 -16.01 -20.46 38.55
C ASP A 340 -15.01 -19.90 39.56
N ASP A 341 -15.32 -18.72 40.12
CA ASP A 341 -14.46 -18.05 41.09
C ASP A 341 -14.20 -18.91 42.34
N ALA A 342 -15.19 -19.65 42.81
CA ALA A 342 -15.04 -20.54 43.97
C ALA A 342 -14.09 -21.70 43.65
N ALA A 343 -14.15 -22.28 42.45
CA ALA A 343 -13.21 -23.31 42.01
C ALA A 343 -11.80 -22.73 41.86
N ASN A 344 -11.68 -21.56 41.24
CA ASN A 344 -10.39 -20.86 41.07
C ASN A 344 -9.73 -20.58 42.42
N ARG A 345 -10.47 -20.05 43.39
CA ARG A 345 -9.94 -19.80 44.73
C ARG A 345 -9.48 -21.10 45.43
N ARG A 346 -10.29 -22.17 45.35
CA ARG A 346 -9.90 -23.49 45.91
C ARG A 346 -8.61 -24.00 45.24
N MET A 347 -8.48 -23.89 43.92
CA MET A 347 -7.28 -24.34 43.18
C MET A 347 -6.04 -23.53 43.55
N LEU A 348 -6.18 -22.26 43.87
CA LEU A 348 -5.14 -21.35 44.31
C LEU A 348 -4.86 -21.43 45.81
N GLY A 349 -5.62 -22.20 46.59
CA GLY A 349 -5.48 -22.29 48.03
C GLY A 349 -5.93 -21.06 48.80
N LEU A 350 -6.87 -20.27 48.27
CA LEU A 350 -7.38 -19.02 48.82
C LEU A 350 -8.71 -19.22 49.55
#